data_7275002cc507318153227dcfcdad9be5
#
_entry.id   7275002cc507318153227dcfcdad9be5
#
_cell.length_a   1.000
_cell.length_b   1.000
_cell.length_c   1.000
_cell.angle_alpha   90.00
_cell.angle_beta   90.00
_cell.angle_gamma   90.00
#
_symmetry.space_group_name_H-M   'P 1'
#
loop_
_entity.id
_entity.type
_entity.pdbx_description
1 polymer ?
#
loop_
_entity_poly.entity_id
_entity_poly.type
_entity_poly.pdbx_seq_one_letter_code
_entity_poly.pdbx_strand_id
1 'polypeptide(L)'
;VPEIGEIVKVPPRTLVTKGLTVRYGGTVAVNSVDLVVRPGRITGLIGPNGAGKTSFIDAVTGFAKIAEGQVTLDDQDITSWSTTKRARAGVGRSFQALELFEDVSVIDNLRAASDPRDFMSYFRDLIFPVEAQLSGAAASAIRDFDLVDDLGLGVDGLSYGKRRLLAIARAVAANPSVLLLDEPAAGLNDHETRELATLVVRLAKEWGMAILLVEHDVNFVMSVCDDITVLDFGTKISDGTPAEVRADPAVINAYLGQEDESGDHETGVMATEKEVQS
;
A
#
# COMPACT_ATOMS: atom_id res chain seq x y z
N VAL A 1 -26.14 14.71 3.59
CA VAL A 1 -24.68 14.67 3.77
C VAL A 1 -24.46 14.97 5.25
N PRO A 2 -23.84 14.07 6.04
CA PRO A 2 -23.52 14.39 7.43
C PRO A 2 -22.67 15.65 7.46
N GLU A 3 -22.87 16.51 8.47
CA GLU A 3 -22.06 17.70 8.68
C GLU A 3 -20.59 17.29 8.62
N ILE A 4 -19.82 17.98 7.76
CA ILE A 4 -18.40 17.76 7.53
C ILE A 4 -17.68 18.24 8.80
N GLY A 5 -17.58 17.35 9.77
CA GLY A 5 -17.01 17.56 11.11
C GLY A 5 -15.54 17.12 11.18
N GLU A 6 -14.97 17.27 12.33
CA GLU A 6 -13.58 17.08 12.73
C GLU A 6 -12.81 15.97 11.98
N ILE A 7 -11.51 16.17 11.78
CA ILE A 7 -10.59 15.15 11.27
C ILE A 7 -10.68 13.92 12.18
N VAL A 8 -11.06 12.78 11.61
CA VAL A 8 -11.13 11.53 12.34
C VAL A 8 -9.71 11.05 12.61
N LYS A 9 -9.28 11.10 13.86
CA LYS A 9 -8.01 10.52 14.28
C LYS A 9 -8.19 9.03 14.52
N VAL A 10 -7.26 8.23 13.99
CA VAL A 10 -7.22 6.79 14.28
C VAL A 10 -6.50 6.52 15.61
N PRO A 11 -6.84 5.44 16.33
CA PRO A 11 -6.06 5.01 17.49
C PRO A 11 -4.60 4.77 17.08
N PRO A 12 -3.61 5.36 17.76
CA PRO A 12 -2.21 5.15 17.42
C PRO A 12 -1.83 3.69 17.66
N ARG A 13 -1.31 3.01 16.64
CA ARG A 13 -0.79 1.64 16.74
C ARG A 13 0.53 1.50 16.01
N THR A 14 1.43 0.70 16.58
CA THR A 14 2.73 0.37 15.99
C THR A 14 2.70 -1.05 15.46
N LEU A 15 3.07 -1.22 14.19
CA LEU A 15 3.29 -2.54 13.59
C LEU A 15 4.78 -2.86 13.60
N VAL A 16 5.13 -4.04 14.09
CA VAL A 16 6.54 -4.50 14.15
C VAL A 16 6.65 -5.89 13.55
N THR A 17 7.66 -6.09 12.72
CA THR A 17 8.11 -7.43 12.32
C THR A 17 9.48 -7.71 12.94
N LYS A 18 9.67 -8.95 13.42
CA LYS A 18 10.95 -9.45 13.96
C LYS A 18 11.30 -10.77 13.29
N GLY A 19 12.42 -10.80 12.59
CA GLY A 19 12.92 -11.98 11.90
C GLY A 19 11.95 -12.53 10.86
N LEU A 20 11.09 -11.67 10.24
CA LEU A 20 10.04 -12.10 9.34
C LEU A 20 10.63 -12.85 8.15
N THR A 21 10.25 -14.11 7.99
CA THR A 21 10.71 -14.99 6.90
C THR A 21 9.52 -15.59 6.15
N VAL A 22 9.53 -15.45 4.83
CA VAL A 22 8.50 -15.99 3.93
C VAL A 22 9.15 -16.95 2.94
N ARG A 23 8.57 -18.15 2.78
CA ARG A 23 9.05 -19.19 1.88
C ARG A 23 7.93 -19.69 0.96
N TYR A 24 8.25 -19.85 -0.30
CA TYR A 24 7.40 -20.52 -1.30
C TYR A 24 8.13 -21.76 -1.82
N GLY A 25 7.72 -22.93 -1.32
CA GLY A 25 8.44 -24.17 -1.58
C GLY A 25 9.89 -24.10 -1.09
N GLY A 26 10.85 -24.25 -2.00
CA GLY A 26 12.28 -24.14 -1.70
C GLY A 26 12.86 -22.73 -1.72
N THR A 27 12.08 -21.74 -2.19
CA THR A 27 12.55 -20.36 -2.37
C THR A 27 12.25 -19.52 -1.15
N VAL A 28 13.24 -18.79 -0.63
CA VAL A 28 13.09 -17.79 0.42
C VAL A 28 12.83 -16.45 -0.25
N ALA A 29 11.60 -15.94 -0.12
CA ALA A 29 11.19 -14.66 -0.70
C ALA A 29 11.45 -13.47 0.23
N VAL A 30 11.40 -13.69 1.56
CA VAL A 30 11.78 -12.72 2.60
C VAL A 30 12.58 -13.47 3.64
N ASN A 31 13.71 -12.94 4.05
CA ASN A 31 14.67 -13.59 4.92
C ASN A 31 15.01 -12.74 6.15
N SER A 32 14.42 -13.09 7.28
CA SER A 32 14.72 -12.50 8.60
C SER A 32 14.63 -10.95 8.62
N VAL A 33 13.53 -10.37 8.11
CA VAL A 33 13.37 -8.92 8.01
C VAL A 33 12.71 -8.35 9.26
N ASP A 34 13.41 -7.40 9.89
CA ASP A 34 12.91 -6.54 10.97
C ASP A 34 12.48 -5.19 10.39
N LEU A 35 11.26 -4.75 10.71
CA LEU A 35 10.72 -3.47 10.28
C LEU A 35 9.74 -2.92 11.32
N VAL A 36 9.69 -1.60 11.48
CA VAL A 36 8.78 -0.92 12.40
C VAL A 36 8.01 0.17 11.69
N VAL A 37 6.68 0.10 11.70
CA VAL A 37 5.79 1.14 11.18
C VAL A 37 5.15 1.85 12.36
N ARG A 38 5.42 3.16 12.51
CA ARG A 38 5.01 3.95 13.68
C ARG A 38 3.85 4.89 13.36
N PRO A 39 2.94 5.15 14.31
CA PRO A 39 1.85 6.10 14.13
C PRO A 39 2.39 7.50 13.79
N GLY A 40 1.70 8.17 12.89
CA GLY A 40 2.07 9.51 12.42
C GLY A 40 3.31 9.56 11.54
N ARG A 41 3.82 8.40 11.09
CA ARG A 41 5.00 8.31 10.24
C ARG A 41 4.74 7.45 9.00
N ILE A 42 5.53 7.73 7.97
CA ILE A 42 5.54 6.98 6.71
C ILE A 42 6.86 6.22 6.64
N THR A 43 6.78 4.89 6.65
CA THR A 43 7.93 3.99 6.46
C THR A 43 7.90 3.48 5.03
N GLY A 44 8.94 3.76 4.25
CA GLY A 44 9.11 3.23 2.90
C GLY A 44 9.70 1.82 2.93
N LEU A 45 9.22 0.94 2.06
CA LEU A 45 9.83 -0.35 1.77
C LEU A 45 10.14 -0.41 0.28
N ILE A 46 11.41 -0.24 -0.06
CA ILE A 46 11.87 -0.19 -1.45
C ILE A 46 12.83 -1.35 -1.77
N GLY A 47 13.16 -1.47 -3.03
CA GLY A 47 14.10 -2.46 -3.53
C GLY A 47 13.79 -2.84 -4.97
N PRO A 48 14.71 -3.51 -5.66
CA PRO A 48 14.54 -3.97 -7.02
C PRO A 48 13.32 -4.89 -7.23
N ASN A 49 12.99 -5.17 -8.49
CA ASN A 49 11.98 -6.16 -8.82
C ASN A 49 12.43 -7.55 -8.31
N GLY A 50 11.50 -8.27 -7.68
CA GLY A 50 11.84 -9.55 -7.06
C GLY A 50 12.51 -9.45 -5.67
N ALA A 51 12.75 -8.25 -5.13
CA ALA A 51 13.37 -8.08 -3.81
C ALA A 51 12.54 -8.59 -2.61
N GLY A 52 11.28 -9.04 -2.84
CA GLY A 52 10.44 -9.61 -1.78
C GLY A 52 9.42 -8.65 -1.16
N LYS A 53 9.28 -7.42 -1.67
CA LYS A 53 8.39 -6.38 -1.13
C LYS A 53 6.93 -6.84 -1.02
N THR A 54 6.35 -7.37 -2.11
CA THR A 54 4.97 -7.89 -2.13
C THR A 54 4.80 -9.06 -1.17
N SER A 55 5.78 -10.00 -1.14
CA SER A 55 5.76 -11.12 -0.20
C SER A 55 5.80 -10.67 1.26
N PHE A 56 6.52 -9.58 1.55
CA PHE A 56 6.54 -8.97 2.88
C PHE A 56 5.18 -8.41 3.26
N ILE A 57 4.55 -7.60 2.40
CA ILE A 57 3.20 -7.05 2.64
C ILE A 57 2.17 -8.19 2.79
N ASP A 58 2.23 -9.21 1.93
CA ASP A 58 1.33 -10.36 2.00
C ASP A 58 1.45 -11.10 3.34
N ALA A 59 2.67 -11.27 3.84
CA ALA A 59 2.88 -11.88 5.16
C ALA A 59 2.35 -11.01 6.29
N VAL A 60 2.58 -9.70 6.26
CA VAL A 60 2.11 -8.74 7.27
C VAL A 60 0.59 -8.66 7.28
N THR A 61 -0.08 -8.75 6.13
CA THR A 61 -1.54 -8.70 6.00
C THR A 61 -2.22 -10.06 6.16
N GLY A 62 -1.44 -11.17 6.17
CA GLY A 62 -1.93 -12.53 6.38
C GLY A 62 -2.36 -13.25 5.11
N PHE A 63 -2.02 -12.72 3.92
CA PHE A 63 -2.21 -13.40 2.63
C PHE A 63 -1.12 -14.43 2.36
N ALA A 64 0.09 -14.24 2.89
CA ALA A 64 1.16 -15.23 2.84
C ALA A 64 1.44 -15.83 4.22
N LYS A 65 1.82 -17.11 4.24
CA LYS A 65 2.19 -17.82 5.47
C LYS A 65 3.59 -17.37 5.91
N ILE A 66 3.71 -16.96 7.17
CA ILE A 66 4.98 -16.70 7.82
C ILE A 66 5.65 -18.04 8.14
N ALA A 67 6.88 -18.24 7.66
CA ALA A 67 7.65 -19.44 7.92
C ALA A 67 8.40 -19.34 9.26
N GLU A 68 9.00 -18.18 9.53
CA GLU A 68 9.74 -17.88 10.76
C GLU A 68 9.54 -16.39 11.12
N GLY A 69 9.79 -16.05 12.38
CA GLY A 69 9.66 -14.68 12.87
C GLY A 69 8.26 -14.35 13.39
N GLN A 70 8.04 -13.08 13.65
CA GLN A 70 6.85 -12.59 14.35
C GLN A 70 6.36 -11.27 13.76
N VAL A 71 5.04 -11.08 13.77
CA VAL A 71 4.37 -9.80 13.49
C VAL A 71 3.57 -9.40 14.72
N THR A 72 3.80 -8.20 15.24
CA THR A 72 3.04 -7.65 16.37
C THR A 72 2.36 -6.35 15.97
N LEU A 73 1.18 -6.12 16.55
CA LEU A 73 0.47 -4.85 16.51
C LEU A 73 0.42 -4.33 17.95
N ASP A 74 1.18 -3.28 18.25
CA ASP A 74 1.60 -2.91 19.59
C ASP A 74 2.28 -4.10 20.27
N ASP A 75 1.82 -4.50 21.46
CA ASP A 75 2.33 -5.66 22.22
C ASP A 75 1.63 -6.98 21.83
N GLN A 76 0.65 -6.94 20.93
CA GLN A 76 -0.14 -8.11 20.57
C GLN A 76 0.46 -8.86 19.39
N ASP A 77 0.78 -10.15 19.60
CA ASP A 77 1.19 -11.05 18.52
C ASP A 77 0.01 -11.36 17.59
N ILE A 78 0.18 -10.98 16.32
CA ILE A 78 -0.81 -11.20 15.26
C ILE A 78 -0.32 -12.21 14.20
N THR A 79 0.82 -12.85 14.44
CA THR A 79 1.51 -13.73 13.45
C THR A 79 0.59 -14.81 12.89
N SER A 80 -0.21 -15.45 13.73
CA SER A 80 -1.13 -16.52 13.33
C SER A 80 -2.55 -16.05 12.97
N TRP A 81 -2.82 -14.73 12.98
CA TRP A 81 -4.16 -14.22 12.69
C TRP A 81 -4.50 -14.28 11.21
N SER A 82 -5.78 -14.55 10.92
CA SER A 82 -6.31 -14.44 9.56
C SER A 82 -6.31 -13.00 9.06
N THR A 83 -6.35 -12.82 7.74
CA THR A 83 -6.50 -11.50 7.07
C THR A 83 -7.65 -10.69 7.67
N THR A 84 -8.84 -11.30 7.80
CA THR A 84 -10.02 -10.64 8.38
C THR A 84 -9.78 -10.17 9.81
N LYS A 85 -9.09 -10.98 10.66
CA LYS A 85 -8.83 -10.60 12.04
C LYS A 85 -7.83 -9.45 12.13
N ARG A 86 -6.80 -9.43 11.24
CA ARG A 86 -5.85 -8.31 11.15
C ARG A 86 -6.53 -7.04 10.66
N ALA A 87 -7.38 -7.12 9.64
CA ALA A 87 -8.15 -5.98 9.13
C ALA A 87 -9.05 -5.38 10.22
N ARG A 88 -9.79 -6.21 10.99
CA ARG A 88 -10.62 -5.77 12.12
C ARG A 88 -9.80 -5.16 13.26
N ALA A 89 -8.55 -5.54 13.40
CA ALA A 89 -7.63 -4.94 14.38
C ALA A 89 -7.03 -3.61 13.89
N GLY A 90 -7.36 -3.17 12.68
CA GLY A 90 -6.93 -1.88 12.13
C GLY A 90 -5.72 -1.95 11.20
N VAL A 91 -5.41 -3.11 10.62
CA VAL A 91 -4.40 -3.25 9.57
C VAL A 91 -5.09 -3.21 8.21
N GLY A 92 -5.06 -2.07 7.53
CA GLY A 92 -5.63 -1.87 6.19
C GLY A 92 -4.57 -2.01 5.10
N ARG A 93 -5.00 -2.38 3.88
CA ARG A 93 -4.15 -2.43 2.69
C ARG A 93 -4.90 -1.86 1.48
N SER A 94 -4.21 -1.04 0.66
CA SER A 94 -4.60 -0.83 -0.73
C SER A 94 -3.85 -1.84 -1.60
N PHE A 95 -4.51 -2.36 -2.62
CA PHE A 95 -3.90 -3.32 -3.54
C PHE A 95 -3.38 -2.60 -4.78
N GLN A 96 -2.38 -3.19 -5.45
CA GLN A 96 -1.85 -2.71 -6.72
C GLN A 96 -2.95 -2.71 -7.80
N ALA A 97 -3.76 -3.78 -7.88
CA ALA A 97 -5.02 -3.78 -8.62
C ALA A 97 -6.04 -2.91 -7.89
N LEU A 98 -6.82 -2.11 -8.62
CA LEU A 98 -7.75 -1.14 -8.02
C LEU A 98 -8.83 -1.78 -7.15
N GLU A 99 -9.21 -3.03 -7.47
CA GLU A 99 -10.20 -3.86 -6.73
C GLU A 99 -11.50 -3.10 -6.39
N LEU A 100 -11.94 -2.21 -7.29
CA LEU A 100 -13.18 -1.46 -7.15
C LEU A 100 -14.38 -2.34 -7.54
N PHE A 101 -15.50 -2.09 -6.90
CA PHE A 101 -16.76 -2.66 -7.34
C PHE A 101 -17.25 -1.85 -8.55
N GLU A 102 -17.04 -2.39 -9.75
CA GLU A 102 -17.29 -1.69 -11.02
C GLU A 102 -18.79 -1.41 -11.26
N ASP A 103 -19.68 -2.26 -10.73
CA ASP A 103 -21.13 -2.20 -10.94
C ASP A 103 -21.86 -1.24 -9.99
N VAL A 104 -21.16 -0.55 -9.10
CA VAL A 104 -21.76 0.36 -8.12
C VAL A 104 -21.13 1.74 -8.15
N SER A 105 -21.82 2.72 -7.54
CA SER A 105 -21.35 4.10 -7.49
C SER A 105 -20.12 4.29 -6.58
N VAL A 106 -19.46 5.44 -6.71
CA VAL A 106 -18.35 5.86 -5.83
C VAL A 106 -18.77 5.82 -4.36
N ILE A 107 -19.94 6.37 -4.02
CA ILE A 107 -20.42 6.38 -2.64
C ILE A 107 -20.69 4.97 -2.12
N ASP A 108 -21.19 4.06 -2.94
CA ASP A 108 -21.46 2.69 -2.52
C ASP A 108 -20.19 1.86 -2.35
N ASN A 109 -19.13 2.15 -3.13
CA ASN A 109 -17.79 1.62 -2.90
C ASN A 109 -17.27 2.01 -1.51
N LEU A 110 -17.44 3.26 -1.09
CA LEU A 110 -17.02 3.75 0.22
C LEU A 110 -17.89 3.22 1.36
N ARG A 111 -19.20 3.11 1.15
CA ARG A 111 -20.14 2.49 2.11
C ARG A 111 -19.78 1.05 2.39
N ALA A 112 -19.52 0.26 1.34
CA ALA A 112 -19.15 -1.15 1.46
C ALA A 112 -17.86 -1.32 2.29
N ALA A 113 -16.89 -0.42 2.15
CA ALA A 113 -15.64 -0.44 2.90
C ALA A 113 -15.80 0.01 4.37
N SER A 114 -16.79 0.86 4.64
CA SER A 114 -17.05 1.43 5.98
C SER A 114 -17.85 0.51 6.89
N ASP A 115 -18.38 -0.60 6.36
CA ASP A 115 -19.32 -1.45 7.10
C ASP A 115 -18.60 -2.47 7.98
N PRO A 116 -18.60 -2.31 9.32
CA PRO A 116 -17.96 -3.25 10.24
C PRO A 116 -18.78 -4.51 10.52
N ARG A 117 -19.90 -4.72 9.77
CA ARG A 117 -20.93 -5.70 10.15
C ARG A 117 -20.40 -7.13 10.13
N ASP A 118 -20.78 -7.85 11.20
CA ASP A 118 -20.62 -9.29 11.33
C ASP A 118 -21.76 -10.03 10.60
N PHE A 119 -21.50 -11.30 10.26
CA PHE A 119 -22.49 -12.22 9.67
C PHE A 119 -23.85 -12.21 10.40
N MET A 120 -23.87 -11.97 11.71
CA MET A 120 -25.10 -11.86 12.51
C MET A 120 -25.91 -10.59 12.21
N SER A 121 -25.27 -9.50 11.78
CA SER A 121 -26.00 -8.29 11.40
C SER A 121 -26.69 -8.42 10.05
N TYR A 122 -26.17 -9.25 9.13
CA TYR A 122 -26.86 -9.59 7.89
C TYR A 122 -28.24 -10.22 8.11
N PHE A 123 -28.38 -11.09 9.12
CA PHE A 123 -29.69 -11.65 9.48
C PHE A 123 -30.65 -10.62 10.06
N ARG A 124 -30.13 -9.64 10.81
CA ARG A 124 -30.95 -8.56 11.37
C ARG A 124 -31.45 -7.62 10.28
N ASP A 125 -30.62 -7.31 9.29
CA ASP A 125 -30.96 -6.39 8.20
C ASP A 125 -31.92 -6.99 7.18
N LEU A 126 -32.01 -8.33 7.11
CA LEU A 126 -33.05 -9.01 6.34
C LEU A 126 -34.45 -8.72 6.91
N ILE A 127 -34.53 -8.42 8.22
CA ILE A 127 -35.79 -8.10 8.93
C ILE A 127 -36.00 -6.58 9.04
N PHE A 128 -34.90 -5.81 9.18
CA PHE A 128 -34.92 -4.36 9.29
C PHE A 128 -33.84 -3.77 8.38
N PRO A 129 -34.17 -3.44 7.10
CA PRO A 129 -33.19 -2.82 6.21
C PRO A 129 -32.78 -1.45 6.76
N VAL A 130 -31.55 -1.36 7.25
CA VAL A 130 -30.92 -0.12 7.65
C VAL A 130 -29.99 0.31 6.52
N GLU A 131 -30.18 1.50 5.98
CA GLU A 131 -29.22 2.09 5.05
C GLU A 131 -27.84 2.15 5.72
N ALA A 132 -26.82 1.60 5.06
CA ALA A 132 -25.44 1.68 5.52
C ALA A 132 -25.05 3.16 5.62
N GLN A 133 -24.90 3.66 6.83
CA GLN A 133 -24.45 5.03 7.06
C GLN A 133 -22.96 5.11 6.79
N LEU A 134 -22.53 6.19 6.12
CA LEU A 134 -21.11 6.50 5.97
C LEU A 134 -20.47 6.67 7.34
N SER A 135 -19.35 5.99 7.57
CA SER A 135 -18.53 6.23 8.76
C SER A 135 -17.94 7.64 8.73
N GLY A 136 -17.56 8.17 9.89
CA GLY A 136 -16.84 9.46 9.95
C GLY A 136 -15.54 9.41 9.12
N ALA A 137 -14.85 8.28 9.11
CA ALA A 137 -13.66 8.07 8.29
C ALA A 137 -13.96 8.14 6.79
N ALA A 138 -15.07 7.50 6.33
CA ALA A 138 -15.48 7.59 4.94
C ALA A 138 -15.87 9.02 4.54
N ALA A 139 -16.59 9.75 5.38
CA ALA A 139 -16.96 11.15 5.12
C ALA A 139 -15.70 12.05 5.03
N SER A 140 -14.72 11.84 5.90
CA SER A 140 -13.44 12.55 5.85
C SER A 140 -12.62 12.16 4.62
N ALA A 141 -12.59 10.86 4.26
CA ALA A 141 -11.94 10.41 3.04
C ALA A 141 -12.55 11.05 1.79
N ILE A 142 -13.89 11.09 1.66
CA ILE A 142 -14.57 11.74 0.54
C ILE A 142 -14.05 13.17 0.33
N ARG A 143 -13.93 13.94 1.40
CA ARG A 143 -13.44 15.33 1.35
C ARG A 143 -11.95 15.39 1.00
N ASP A 144 -11.13 14.62 1.70
CA ASP A 144 -9.68 14.70 1.60
C ASP A 144 -9.15 14.15 0.27
N PHE A 145 -9.90 13.26 -0.37
CA PHE A 145 -9.62 12.68 -1.69
C PHE A 145 -10.35 13.40 -2.84
N ASP A 146 -11.01 14.54 -2.56
CA ASP A 146 -11.74 15.34 -3.56
C ASP A 146 -12.75 14.52 -4.38
N LEU A 147 -13.54 13.69 -3.70
CA LEU A 147 -14.52 12.78 -4.33
C LEU A 147 -15.96 13.29 -4.23
N VAL A 148 -16.19 14.50 -3.70
CA VAL A 148 -17.53 15.04 -3.42
C VAL A 148 -18.39 15.09 -4.68
N ASP A 149 -17.82 15.59 -5.78
CA ASP A 149 -18.54 15.76 -7.05
C ASP A 149 -18.74 14.44 -7.81
N ASP A 150 -17.98 13.41 -7.45
CA ASP A 150 -17.99 12.11 -8.13
C ASP A 150 -18.90 11.08 -7.45
N LEU A 151 -19.48 11.36 -6.28
CA LEU A 151 -20.18 10.39 -5.43
C LEU A 151 -21.28 9.59 -6.14
N GLY A 152 -21.98 10.22 -7.05
CA GLY A 152 -23.08 9.61 -7.82
C GLY A 152 -22.62 8.91 -9.11
N LEU A 153 -21.35 9.03 -9.47
CA LEU A 153 -20.84 8.42 -10.70
C LEU A 153 -20.58 6.92 -10.51
N GLY A 154 -20.72 6.16 -11.59
CA GLY A 154 -20.15 4.82 -11.69
C GLY A 154 -18.62 4.89 -11.78
N VAL A 155 -17.94 3.82 -11.40
CA VAL A 155 -16.47 3.74 -11.45
C VAL A 155 -15.94 3.94 -12.87
N ASP A 156 -16.68 3.49 -13.88
CA ASP A 156 -16.38 3.63 -15.30
C ASP A 156 -16.31 5.10 -15.77
N GLY A 157 -17.05 5.99 -15.10
CA GLY A 157 -17.03 7.45 -15.36
C GLY A 157 -15.79 8.17 -14.81
N LEU A 158 -14.96 7.52 -14.00
CA LEU A 158 -13.78 8.12 -13.39
C LEU A 158 -12.54 7.98 -14.26
N SER A 159 -11.66 9.01 -14.24
CA SER A 159 -10.29 8.89 -14.76
C SER A 159 -9.51 7.81 -13.99
N TYR A 160 -8.41 7.32 -14.58
CA TYR A 160 -7.56 6.33 -13.91
C TYR A 160 -7.03 6.84 -12.56
N GLY A 161 -6.56 8.08 -12.51
CA GLY A 161 -6.10 8.71 -11.26
C GLY A 161 -7.20 8.76 -10.19
N LYS A 162 -8.42 9.16 -10.54
CA LYS A 162 -9.54 9.17 -9.61
C LYS A 162 -9.95 7.77 -9.15
N ARG A 163 -9.89 6.75 -10.02
CA ARG A 163 -10.09 5.35 -9.62
C ARG A 163 -9.03 4.92 -8.61
N ARG A 164 -7.77 5.32 -8.81
CA ARG A 164 -6.67 5.04 -7.88
C ARG A 164 -6.92 5.68 -6.52
N LEU A 165 -7.28 6.96 -6.50
CA LEU A 165 -7.64 7.68 -5.28
C LEU A 165 -8.85 7.04 -4.58
N LEU A 166 -9.87 6.61 -5.31
CA LEU A 166 -11.03 5.89 -4.74
C LEU A 166 -10.62 4.56 -4.10
N ALA A 167 -9.70 3.79 -4.72
CA ALA A 167 -9.21 2.53 -4.14
C ALA A 167 -8.49 2.77 -2.80
N ILE A 168 -7.69 3.83 -2.69
CA ILE A 168 -7.04 4.23 -1.43
C ILE A 168 -8.09 4.75 -0.43
N ALA A 169 -9.03 5.59 -0.87
CA ALA A 169 -10.11 6.11 -0.04
C ALA A 169 -10.96 4.98 0.59
N ARG A 170 -11.19 3.88 -0.15
CA ARG A 170 -11.85 2.67 0.39
C ARG A 170 -11.06 2.05 1.54
N ALA A 171 -9.74 1.90 1.38
CA ALA A 171 -8.89 1.38 2.46
C ALA A 171 -8.93 2.30 3.70
N VAL A 172 -8.93 3.62 3.51
CA VAL A 172 -9.03 4.64 4.57
C VAL A 172 -10.42 4.67 5.21
N ALA A 173 -11.49 4.45 4.43
CA ALA A 173 -12.87 4.43 4.92
C ALA A 173 -13.12 3.33 5.97
N ALA A 174 -12.34 2.25 5.96
CA ALA A 174 -12.32 1.21 7.00
C ALA A 174 -11.67 1.69 8.33
N ASN A 175 -11.19 2.93 8.40
CA ASN A 175 -10.55 3.55 9.56
C ASN A 175 -9.34 2.76 10.12
N PRO A 176 -8.35 2.38 9.30
CA PRO A 176 -7.21 1.60 9.75
C PRO A 176 -6.26 2.45 10.59
N SER A 177 -5.66 1.86 11.63
CA SER A 177 -4.56 2.46 12.37
C SER A 177 -3.21 2.31 11.67
N VAL A 178 -3.07 1.22 10.92
CA VAL A 178 -1.91 0.90 10.07
C VAL A 178 -2.40 0.72 8.65
N LEU A 179 -1.88 1.51 7.72
CA LEU A 179 -2.25 1.47 6.30
C LEU A 179 -1.03 1.06 5.46
N LEU A 180 -1.18 -0.04 4.72
CA LEU A 180 -0.19 -0.51 3.77
C LEU A 180 -0.60 -0.07 2.37
N LEU A 181 0.25 0.69 1.70
CA LEU A 181 0.08 1.18 0.34
C LEU A 181 1.04 0.44 -0.59
N ASP A 182 0.50 -0.31 -1.54
CA ASP A 182 1.26 -1.13 -2.49
C ASP A 182 1.25 -0.48 -3.86
N GLU A 183 2.38 0.15 -4.23
CA GLU A 183 2.60 0.91 -5.46
C GLU A 183 1.46 1.92 -5.77
N PRO A 184 1.12 2.81 -4.83
CA PRO A 184 -0.05 3.69 -5.00
C PRO A 184 0.14 4.73 -6.11
N ALA A 185 1.37 5.06 -6.51
CA ALA A 185 1.67 6.02 -7.58
C ALA A 185 1.71 5.38 -8.99
N ALA A 186 1.61 4.05 -9.09
CA ALA A 186 1.72 3.38 -10.39
C ALA A 186 0.65 3.87 -11.39
N GLY A 187 1.12 4.33 -12.56
CA GLY A 187 0.27 4.82 -13.66
C GLY A 187 -0.28 6.24 -13.47
N LEU A 188 0.08 6.94 -12.42
CA LEU A 188 -0.24 8.35 -12.23
C LEU A 188 0.74 9.25 -12.99
N ASN A 189 0.24 10.41 -13.45
CA ASN A 189 1.12 11.45 -13.98
C ASN A 189 1.75 12.28 -12.83
N ASP A 190 2.71 13.17 -13.18
CA ASP A 190 3.46 13.96 -12.18
C ASP A 190 2.57 14.85 -11.29
N HIS A 191 1.44 15.34 -11.80
CA HIS A 191 0.50 16.16 -11.04
C HIS A 191 -0.25 15.29 -10.03
N GLU A 192 -0.82 14.17 -10.49
CA GLU A 192 -1.53 13.20 -9.66
C GLU A 192 -0.62 12.59 -8.57
N THR A 193 0.66 12.32 -8.92
CA THR A 193 1.67 11.83 -7.96
C THR A 193 1.92 12.85 -6.84
N ARG A 194 2.00 14.15 -7.15
CA ARG A 194 2.16 15.20 -6.12
C ARG A 194 0.91 15.35 -5.23
N GLU A 195 -0.28 15.22 -5.81
CA GLU A 195 -1.53 15.21 -5.02
C GLU A 195 -1.57 14.02 -4.08
N LEU A 196 -1.22 12.83 -4.58
CA LEU A 196 -1.10 11.62 -3.77
C LEU A 196 -0.07 11.78 -2.65
N ALA A 197 1.10 12.38 -2.93
CA ALA A 197 2.12 12.66 -1.93
C ALA A 197 1.56 13.50 -0.77
N THR A 198 0.87 14.59 -1.10
CA THR A 198 0.23 15.48 -0.13
C THR A 198 -0.80 14.73 0.72
N LEU A 199 -1.59 13.90 0.08
CA LEU A 199 -2.61 13.09 0.73
C LEU A 199 -2.01 12.05 1.70
N VAL A 200 -1.01 11.30 1.27
CA VAL A 200 -0.34 10.28 2.10
C VAL A 200 0.30 10.94 3.34
N VAL A 201 0.94 12.10 3.16
CA VAL A 201 1.49 12.88 4.29
C VAL A 201 0.37 13.31 5.24
N ARG A 202 -0.76 13.79 4.73
CA ARG A 202 -1.92 14.18 5.55
C ARG A 202 -2.46 13.00 6.36
N LEU A 203 -2.65 11.83 5.75
CA LEU A 203 -3.11 10.62 6.44
C LEU A 203 -2.18 10.22 7.60
N ALA A 204 -0.87 10.34 7.40
CA ALA A 204 0.09 10.09 8.49
C ALA A 204 0.02 11.17 9.57
N LYS A 205 0.19 12.44 9.20
CA LYS A 205 0.42 13.52 10.16
C LYS A 205 -0.86 14.01 10.86
N GLU A 206 -1.97 14.12 10.11
CA GLU A 206 -3.22 14.67 10.66
C GLU A 206 -4.14 13.57 11.21
N TRP A 207 -4.28 12.43 10.48
CA TRP A 207 -5.09 11.31 10.97
C TRP A 207 -4.34 10.43 11.98
N GLY A 208 -3.00 10.51 12.02
CA GLY A 208 -2.16 9.74 12.94
C GLY A 208 -1.93 8.29 12.50
N MET A 209 -2.21 7.95 11.24
CA MET A 209 -1.99 6.60 10.72
C MET A 209 -0.51 6.23 10.71
N ALA A 210 -0.21 4.97 11.00
CA ALA A 210 1.09 4.37 10.69
C ALA A 210 1.05 3.88 9.24
N ILE A 211 1.90 4.41 8.35
CA ILE A 211 1.86 4.08 6.92
C ILE A 211 3.10 3.28 6.53
N LEU A 212 2.89 2.11 5.90
CA LEU A 212 3.91 1.38 5.16
C LEU A 212 3.69 1.60 3.68
N LEU A 213 4.63 2.25 3.02
CA LEU A 213 4.59 2.58 1.60
C LEU A 213 5.56 1.67 0.84
N VAL A 214 5.05 0.82 -0.04
CA VAL A 214 5.86 0.07 -1.01
C VAL A 214 5.80 0.76 -2.34
N GLU A 215 6.95 1.10 -2.88
CA GLU A 215 7.09 1.81 -4.16
C GLU A 215 8.41 1.46 -4.84
N HIS A 216 8.43 1.66 -6.14
CA HIS A 216 9.63 1.57 -6.97
C HIS A 216 10.10 2.96 -7.45
N ASP A 217 9.24 3.98 -7.42
CA ASP A 217 9.64 5.37 -7.68
C ASP A 217 10.39 5.93 -6.45
N VAL A 218 11.71 5.93 -6.57
CA VAL A 218 12.61 6.40 -5.51
C VAL A 218 12.36 7.89 -5.20
N ASN A 219 12.04 8.73 -6.19
CA ASN A 219 11.81 10.15 -5.96
C ASN A 219 10.55 10.40 -5.13
N PHE A 220 9.48 9.66 -5.44
CA PHE A 220 8.25 9.71 -4.65
C PHE A 220 8.51 9.29 -3.21
N VAL A 221 9.16 8.14 -2.99
CA VAL A 221 9.51 7.64 -1.65
C VAL A 221 10.35 8.63 -0.87
N MET A 222 11.42 9.16 -1.47
CA MET A 222 12.30 10.15 -0.85
C MET A 222 11.59 11.45 -0.46
N SER A 223 10.48 11.78 -1.15
CA SER A 223 9.72 13.00 -0.88
C SER A 223 8.73 12.88 0.26
N VAL A 224 8.26 11.67 0.60
CA VAL A 224 7.16 11.47 1.57
C VAL A 224 7.55 10.66 2.79
N CYS A 225 8.55 9.78 2.71
CA CYS A 225 8.90 8.87 3.80
C CYS A 225 9.73 9.55 4.90
N ASP A 226 9.43 9.19 6.13
CA ASP A 226 10.24 9.57 7.31
C ASP A 226 11.42 8.60 7.50
N ASP A 227 11.20 7.32 7.25
CA ASP A 227 12.18 6.23 7.33
C ASP A 227 12.03 5.32 6.11
N ILE A 228 13.10 4.71 5.64
CA ILE A 228 13.10 3.80 4.49
C ILE A 228 13.87 2.54 4.84
N THR A 229 13.28 1.38 4.54
CA THR A 229 13.94 0.07 4.56
C THR A 229 14.13 -0.41 3.13
N VAL A 230 15.33 -0.86 2.80
CA VAL A 230 15.67 -1.37 1.47
C VAL A 230 15.85 -2.87 1.51
N LEU A 231 15.12 -3.57 0.63
CA LEU A 231 15.26 -5.01 0.42
C LEU A 231 16.02 -5.29 -0.87
N ASP A 232 16.85 -6.33 -0.83
CA ASP A 232 17.44 -6.94 -1.99
C ASP A 232 17.46 -8.47 -1.79
N PHE A 233 16.98 -9.24 -2.79
CA PHE A 233 16.82 -10.70 -2.71
C PHE A 233 16.24 -11.20 -1.37
N GLY A 234 15.20 -10.54 -0.89
CA GLY A 234 14.49 -10.89 0.36
C GLY A 234 15.19 -10.45 1.64
N THR A 235 16.35 -9.84 1.58
CA THR A 235 17.14 -9.43 2.75
C THR A 235 17.18 -7.91 2.89
N LYS A 236 17.13 -7.41 4.12
CA LYS A 236 17.28 -5.98 4.40
C LYS A 236 18.76 -5.59 4.24
N ILE A 237 19.05 -4.70 3.27
CA ILE A 237 20.41 -4.22 2.99
C ILE A 237 20.67 -2.82 3.55
N SER A 238 19.63 -2.02 3.80
CA SER A 238 19.76 -0.68 4.37
C SER A 238 18.49 -0.30 5.13
N ASP A 239 18.61 0.61 6.10
CA ASP A 239 17.51 1.11 6.92
C ASP A 239 17.90 2.47 7.52
N GLY A 240 17.10 3.51 7.31
CA GLY A 240 17.40 4.85 7.80
C GLY A 240 16.52 5.93 7.20
N THR A 241 16.92 7.18 7.40
CA THR A 241 16.28 8.34 6.76
C THR A 241 16.51 8.35 5.25
N PRO A 242 15.68 9.08 4.47
CA PRO A 242 15.89 9.22 3.02
C PRO A 242 17.33 9.66 2.64
N ALA A 243 17.95 10.53 3.44
CA ALA A 243 19.30 11.02 3.18
C ALA A 243 20.37 9.93 3.40
N GLU A 244 20.23 9.13 4.47
CA GLU A 244 21.13 8.02 4.78
C GLU A 244 21.03 6.93 3.72
N VAL A 245 19.81 6.51 3.36
CA VAL A 245 19.56 5.47 2.35
C VAL A 245 20.09 5.89 0.97
N ARG A 246 19.91 7.16 0.58
CA ARG A 246 20.43 7.68 -0.70
C ARG A 246 21.96 7.63 -0.78
N ALA A 247 22.66 7.79 0.34
CA ALA A 247 24.12 7.81 0.42
C ALA A 247 24.72 6.41 0.64
N ASP A 248 23.89 5.38 0.88
CA ASP A 248 24.34 4.03 1.19
C ASP A 248 24.87 3.32 -0.08
N PRO A 249 26.17 2.92 -0.10
CA PRO A 249 26.76 2.20 -1.24
C PRO A 249 26.06 0.88 -1.56
N ALA A 250 25.50 0.18 -0.55
CA ALA A 250 24.78 -1.06 -0.77
C ALA A 250 23.50 -0.84 -1.59
N VAL A 251 22.79 0.27 -1.32
CA VAL A 251 21.60 0.67 -2.06
C VAL A 251 21.95 1.05 -3.50
N ILE A 252 22.99 1.89 -3.66
CA ILE A 252 23.46 2.30 -4.99
C ILE A 252 23.81 1.07 -5.85
N ASN A 253 24.54 0.12 -5.31
CA ASN A 253 24.94 -1.10 -6.02
C ASN A 253 23.73 -2.00 -6.38
N ALA A 254 22.74 -2.13 -5.49
CA ALA A 254 21.56 -2.95 -5.74
C ALA A 254 20.70 -2.42 -6.90
N TYR A 255 20.68 -1.09 -7.11
CA TYR A 255 19.94 -0.47 -8.22
C TYR A 255 20.75 -0.38 -9.51
N LEU A 256 22.07 -0.13 -9.45
CA LEU A 256 22.95 -0.07 -10.64
C LEU A 256 23.17 -1.45 -11.28
N GLY A 257 23.23 -2.53 -10.47
CA GLY A 257 23.41 -3.89 -10.97
C GLY A 257 22.26 -4.41 -11.84
N GLN A 258 21.10 -3.73 -11.86
CA GLN A 258 19.96 -4.09 -12.72
C GLN A 258 19.97 -3.39 -14.10
N GLU A 259 20.64 -2.24 -14.22
CA GLU A 259 20.77 -1.56 -15.53
C GLU A 259 21.65 -2.37 -16.49
N ASP A 260 22.63 -3.11 -15.97
CA ASP A 260 23.53 -3.93 -16.79
C ASP A 260 22.87 -5.24 -17.30
N GLU A 261 21.88 -5.81 -16.58
CA GLU A 261 21.16 -7.02 -17.01
C GLU A 261 20.04 -6.73 -18.05
N SER A 262 19.54 -5.52 -18.13
CA SER A 262 18.52 -5.11 -19.10
C SER A 262 19.10 -4.60 -20.42
N GLY A 263 20.40 -4.33 -20.48
CA GLY A 263 21.10 -3.78 -21.65
C GLY A 263 21.56 -4.81 -22.71
N ASP A 264 21.57 -6.11 -22.42
CA ASP A 264 22.18 -7.11 -23.31
C ASP A 264 21.22 -7.79 -24.32
N HIS A 265 19.98 -7.30 -24.47
CA HIS A 265 19.03 -7.90 -25.43
C HIS A 265 18.70 -7.05 -26.67
N GLU A 266 19.32 -5.89 -26.92
CA GLU A 266 19.01 -5.05 -28.10
C GLU A 266 20.20 -4.77 -29.06
N THR A 267 21.31 -5.50 -28.98
CA THR A 267 22.40 -5.34 -29.98
C THR A 267 22.76 -6.64 -30.71
N GLY A 268 21.76 -7.33 -31.23
CA GLY A 268 21.97 -8.61 -31.93
C GLY A 268 21.20 -8.81 -33.23
N VAL A 269 20.76 -7.75 -33.96
CA VAL A 269 20.25 -7.89 -35.33
C VAL A 269 20.48 -6.61 -36.13
N MET A 270 21.67 -6.37 -36.66
CA MET A 270 21.90 -5.57 -37.89
C MET A 270 23.36 -5.66 -38.34
N ALA A 271 23.74 -6.80 -38.87
CA ALA A 271 24.90 -6.90 -39.75
C ALA A 271 24.81 -8.19 -40.57
N THR A 272 24.08 -8.19 -41.67
CA THR A 272 24.36 -8.97 -42.89
C THR A 272 23.26 -8.71 -43.93
N GLU A 273 23.47 -7.73 -44.75
CA GLU A 273 22.92 -7.67 -46.12
C GLU A 273 23.56 -6.48 -46.87
N LYS A 274 24.80 -6.71 -47.36
CA LYS A 274 25.37 -5.98 -48.50
C LYS A 274 26.58 -6.73 -48.98
N GLU A 275 26.35 -7.63 -49.93
CA GLU A 275 27.32 -8.05 -50.93
C GLU A 275 26.72 -9.23 -51.72
N VAL A 276 25.96 -8.94 -52.77
CA VAL A 276 25.91 -9.68 -54.02
C VAL A 276 25.13 -8.82 -55.01
N GLN A 277 25.87 -8.04 -55.84
CA GLN A 277 25.55 -7.74 -57.23
C GLN A 277 26.71 -6.90 -57.82
N SER A 278 27.61 -7.62 -58.47
CA SER A 278 28.28 -7.18 -59.71
C SER A 278 28.66 -8.40 -60.52
#